data_7436fdab57fa717c8a71ee319de77b0d
#
_entry.id   7436fdab57fa717c8a71ee319de77b0d
#
_cell.length_a   1.000
_cell.length_b   1.000
_cell.length_c   1.000
_cell.angle_alpha   90.00
_cell.angle_beta   90.00
_cell.angle_gamma   90.00
#
_symmetry.space_group_name_H-M   'P 1'
#
loop_
_entity.id
_entity.type
_entity.pdbx_description
1 polymer ?
#
loop_
_entity_poly.entity_id
_entity_poly.type
_entity_poly.pdbx_seq_one_letter_code
_entity_poly.pdbx_strand_id
1 'polypeptide(L)'
;LNNLKQFSHGGDIKKFSSKMNIKEEDIIDLSSNINFLKPKIKSDFNNLDISSYPSYEKLYEILAKKYSVKASELEIFNGGSSAIFSFFKETKIKECVIYSPAYLEYKKAAKVFNIKTTFINRFSDENPTIKENSLVIFVNPSTPDGRFYNLDDLLKIWIEKNCTIFIDESFLEFSEKTSISNMINKYKKLYVLKSLTKFYSSAGIRLGIILSNKKNILKIKEKEPIWKISEFDQTYI
;
A
#
# COMPACT_ATOMS: atom_id res chain seq x y z
N LEU A 1 28.45 2.03 -13.88
CA LEU A 1 27.09 1.44 -13.98
C LEU A 1 26.93 0.18 -13.12
N ASN A 2 27.99 -0.62 -12.90
CA ASN A 2 27.90 -1.84 -12.07
C ASN A 2 27.64 -1.56 -10.58
N ASN A 3 27.95 -0.37 -10.07
CA ASN A 3 27.73 0.03 -8.69
C ASN A 3 26.27 0.37 -8.36
N LEU A 4 25.43 0.66 -9.34
CA LEU A 4 24.01 1.02 -9.15
C LEU A 4 23.10 -0.20 -8.86
N LYS A 5 23.52 -1.42 -9.22
CA LYS A 5 22.78 -2.66 -8.93
C LYS A 5 22.60 -2.97 -7.44
N GLN A 6 23.27 -2.22 -6.54
CA GLN A 6 23.21 -2.44 -5.10
C GLN A 6 22.09 -1.65 -4.39
N PHE A 7 21.36 -0.80 -5.11
CA PHE A 7 20.23 -0.05 -4.56
C PHE A 7 18.94 -0.71 -5.02
N SER A 8 18.26 -1.40 -4.11
CA SER A 8 16.99 -2.08 -4.39
C SER A 8 15.77 -1.16 -4.26
N HIS A 9 15.93 -0.04 -3.54
CA HIS A 9 14.89 0.97 -3.31
C HIS A 9 15.49 2.36 -3.48
N GLY A 10 14.66 3.32 -3.95
CA GLY A 10 15.00 4.74 -3.97
C GLY A 10 14.93 5.39 -2.58
N GLY A 11 15.38 6.66 -2.48
CA GLY A 11 15.27 7.47 -1.27
C GLY A 11 16.39 7.24 -0.23
N ASP A 12 17.42 6.45 -0.53
CA ASP A 12 18.57 6.23 0.37
C ASP A 12 19.76 7.14 0.00
N ILE A 13 19.53 8.46 0.12
CA ILE A 13 20.53 9.49 -0.21
C ILE A 13 21.82 9.31 0.59
N LYS A 14 21.70 8.98 1.90
CA LYS A 14 22.87 8.82 2.78
C LYS A 14 23.80 7.72 2.30
N LYS A 15 23.25 6.58 1.97
CA LYS A 15 24.03 5.44 1.45
C LYS A 15 24.64 5.77 0.08
N PHE A 16 23.88 6.46 -0.78
CA PHE A 16 24.37 6.89 -2.09
C PHE A 16 25.51 7.91 -1.95
N SER A 17 25.33 8.95 -1.14
CA SER A 17 26.33 9.98 -0.80
C SER A 17 27.63 9.34 -0.32
N SER A 18 27.55 8.49 0.71
CA SER A 18 28.73 7.81 1.28
C SER A 18 29.44 6.94 0.25
N LYS A 19 28.71 6.22 -0.60
CA LYS A 19 29.27 5.31 -1.59
C LYS A 19 29.95 6.02 -2.76
N MET A 20 29.37 7.14 -3.17
CA MET A 20 29.86 7.95 -4.30
C MET A 20 30.83 9.04 -3.87
N ASN A 21 31.04 9.23 -2.56
CA ASN A 21 31.83 10.30 -1.97
C ASN A 21 31.40 11.69 -2.46
N ILE A 22 30.06 11.91 -2.48
CA ILE A 22 29.41 13.18 -2.87
C ILE A 22 28.64 13.67 -1.66
N LYS A 23 28.60 14.98 -1.40
CA LYS A 23 27.80 15.55 -0.31
C LYS A 23 26.30 15.36 -0.56
N GLU A 24 25.50 15.11 0.49
CA GLU A 24 24.05 14.96 0.38
C GLU A 24 23.37 16.18 -0.26
N GLU A 25 23.87 17.40 0.04
CA GLU A 25 23.38 18.67 -0.49
C GLU A 25 23.58 18.85 -2.00
N ASP A 26 24.54 18.13 -2.58
CA ASP A 26 24.85 18.17 -4.02
C ASP A 26 24.03 17.12 -4.82
N ILE A 27 23.16 16.35 -4.15
CA ILE A 27 22.37 15.28 -4.76
C ILE A 27 20.94 15.73 -5.01
N ILE A 28 20.52 15.70 -6.27
CA ILE A 28 19.10 15.83 -6.64
C ILE A 28 18.48 14.43 -6.66
N ASP A 29 17.71 14.11 -5.60
CA ASP A 29 17.06 12.79 -5.48
C ASP A 29 15.73 12.76 -6.25
N LEU A 30 15.72 12.09 -7.40
CA LEU A 30 14.52 11.79 -8.18
C LEU A 30 14.04 10.34 -7.98
N SER A 31 14.60 9.60 -7.03
CA SER A 31 14.26 8.20 -6.75
C SER A 31 13.20 8.01 -5.66
N SER A 32 12.83 9.11 -4.96
CA SER A 32 11.83 9.10 -3.90
C SER A 32 10.48 9.62 -4.42
N ASN A 33 9.41 8.91 -4.09
CA ASN A 33 8.02 9.31 -4.40
C ASN A 33 7.32 9.98 -3.21
N ILE A 34 8.07 10.42 -2.20
CA ILE A 34 7.53 11.07 -1.01
C ILE A 34 7.33 12.56 -1.33
N ASN A 35 6.18 13.10 -0.92
CA ASN A 35 5.92 14.54 -1.01
C ASN A 35 7.01 15.31 -0.25
N PHE A 36 7.67 16.24 -0.92
CA PHE A 36 8.71 17.08 -0.32
C PHE A 36 8.13 18.21 0.56
N LEU A 37 6.85 18.53 0.43
CA LEU A 37 6.16 19.50 1.28
C LEU A 37 5.86 18.86 2.65
N LYS A 38 6.69 19.21 3.64
CA LYS A 38 6.53 18.67 5.00
C LYS A 38 5.42 19.40 5.74
N PRO A 39 4.46 18.70 6.35
CA PRO A 39 3.45 19.34 7.20
C PRO A 39 4.12 19.88 8.47
N LYS A 40 3.54 20.95 9.03
CA LYS A 40 3.93 21.41 10.37
C LYS A 40 3.33 20.45 11.39
N ILE A 41 4.17 19.83 12.19
CA ILE A 41 3.74 19.01 13.33
C ILE A 41 3.24 19.94 14.43
N LYS A 42 1.97 19.77 14.81
CA LYS A 42 1.33 20.58 15.86
C LYS A 42 1.35 19.88 17.22
N SER A 43 1.53 18.57 17.24
CA SER A 43 1.55 17.78 18.47
C SER A 43 2.91 17.88 19.16
N ASP A 44 2.90 18.12 20.47
CA ASP A 44 4.11 17.99 21.28
C ASP A 44 4.26 16.52 21.72
N PHE A 45 5.20 15.84 21.08
CA PHE A 45 5.48 14.43 21.35
C PHE A 45 6.04 14.18 22.76
N ASN A 46 6.56 15.21 23.45
CA ASN A 46 7.02 15.07 24.82
C ASN A 46 5.86 14.88 25.82
N ASN A 47 4.64 15.28 25.43
CA ASN A 47 3.44 15.15 26.27
C ASN A 47 2.64 13.87 25.98
N LEU A 48 3.16 12.96 25.14
CA LEU A 48 2.49 11.68 24.89
C LEU A 48 2.63 10.74 26.10
N ASP A 49 1.54 10.13 26.49
CA ASP A 49 1.57 9.02 27.44
C ASP A 49 2.02 7.73 26.71
N ILE A 50 3.29 7.40 26.88
CA ILE A 50 3.88 6.17 26.34
C ILE A 50 3.95 5.04 27.37
N SER A 51 3.35 5.23 28.56
CA SER A 51 3.35 4.23 29.63
C SER A 51 2.23 3.19 29.49
N SER A 52 1.21 3.50 28.69
CA SER A 52 0.08 2.63 28.39
C SER A 52 0.05 2.16 26.94
N TYR A 53 -0.63 1.04 26.70
CA TYR A 53 -0.86 0.57 25.32
C TYR A 53 -1.80 1.51 24.59
N PRO A 54 -1.55 1.81 23.28
CA PRO A 54 -2.38 2.71 22.52
C PRO A 54 -3.80 2.17 22.28
N SER A 55 -4.80 3.07 22.27
CA SER A 55 -6.17 2.78 21.85
C SER A 55 -6.41 3.36 20.45
N TYR A 56 -6.89 2.54 19.53
CA TYR A 56 -7.07 2.93 18.13
C TYR A 56 -8.50 3.34 17.77
N GLU A 57 -9.43 3.39 18.70
CA GLU A 57 -10.85 3.69 18.41
C GLU A 57 -11.02 4.99 17.64
N LYS A 58 -10.44 6.07 18.16
CA LYS A 58 -10.48 7.39 17.51
C LYS A 58 -9.81 7.38 16.13
N LEU A 59 -8.71 6.66 15.98
CA LEU A 59 -8.02 6.53 14.70
C LEU A 59 -8.90 5.82 13.65
N TYR A 60 -9.56 4.71 14.04
CA TYR A 60 -10.50 4.03 13.15
C TYR A 60 -11.67 4.94 12.72
N GLU A 61 -12.22 5.75 13.62
CA GLU A 61 -13.29 6.70 13.30
C GLU A 61 -12.84 7.77 12.29
N ILE A 62 -11.67 8.38 12.53
CA ILE A 62 -11.08 9.40 11.64
C ILE A 62 -10.85 8.83 10.25
N LEU A 63 -10.22 7.64 10.17
CA LEU A 63 -9.91 6.99 8.90
C LEU A 63 -11.18 6.53 8.17
N ALA A 64 -12.16 6.00 8.88
CA ALA A 64 -13.45 5.62 8.32
C ALA A 64 -14.16 6.82 7.69
N LYS A 65 -14.18 7.96 8.38
CA LYS A 65 -14.72 9.22 7.85
C LYS A 65 -13.94 9.69 6.63
N LYS A 66 -12.60 9.69 6.71
CA LYS A 66 -11.73 10.12 5.60
C LYS A 66 -11.97 9.33 4.33
N TYR A 67 -12.09 8.02 4.43
CA TYR A 67 -12.26 7.13 3.28
C TYR A 67 -13.71 6.79 2.95
N SER A 68 -14.68 7.40 3.64
CA SER A 68 -16.12 7.18 3.44
C SER A 68 -16.51 5.70 3.51
N VAL A 69 -15.95 4.99 4.50
CA VAL A 69 -16.24 3.58 4.81
C VAL A 69 -16.64 3.46 6.28
N LYS A 70 -17.10 2.29 6.71
CA LYS A 70 -17.35 1.99 8.13
C LYS A 70 -16.03 1.58 8.81
N ALA A 71 -15.88 1.85 10.11
CA ALA A 71 -14.72 1.40 10.89
C ALA A 71 -14.51 -0.13 10.80
N SER A 72 -15.57 -0.91 10.60
CA SER A 72 -15.52 -2.36 10.39
C SER A 72 -15.07 -2.78 8.98
N GLU A 73 -14.85 -1.84 8.07
CA GLU A 73 -14.45 -2.06 6.67
C GLU A 73 -13.01 -1.63 6.40
N LEU A 74 -12.26 -1.30 7.46
CA LEU A 74 -10.84 -0.97 7.38
C LEU A 74 -10.02 -1.68 8.45
N GLU A 75 -8.74 -1.92 8.14
CA GLU A 75 -7.76 -2.41 9.09
C GLU A 75 -6.46 -1.61 8.92
N ILE A 76 -5.82 -1.27 10.06
CA ILE A 76 -4.58 -0.50 10.12
C ILE A 76 -3.36 -1.41 10.26
N PHE A 77 -2.20 -0.96 9.74
CA PHE A 77 -0.95 -1.71 9.75
C PHE A 77 0.25 -0.79 9.92
N ASN A 78 1.34 -1.34 10.42
CA ASN A 78 2.63 -0.65 10.49
C ASN A 78 3.22 -0.45 9.07
N GLY A 79 2.61 0.47 8.31
CA GLY A 79 2.94 0.79 6.93
C GLY A 79 2.33 -0.15 5.89
N GLY A 80 2.34 0.30 4.62
CA GLY A 80 1.77 -0.46 3.50
C GLY A 80 2.44 -1.81 3.27
N SER A 81 3.75 -1.94 3.53
CA SER A 81 4.45 -3.23 3.40
C SER A 81 3.91 -4.27 4.36
N SER A 82 3.68 -3.91 5.65
CA SER A 82 3.05 -4.82 6.60
C SER A 82 1.65 -5.21 6.16
N ALA A 83 0.87 -4.26 5.65
CA ALA A 83 -0.47 -4.53 5.11
C ALA A 83 -0.43 -5.56 3.96
N ILE A 84 0.53 -5.43 3.03
CA ILE A 84 0.74 -6.38 1.95
C ILE A 84 1.03 -7.78 2.50
N PHE A 85 1.99 -7.90 3.41
CA PHE A 85 2.36 -9.20 3.99
C PHE A 85 1.21 -9.84 4.76
N SER A 86 0.45 -9.06 5.54
CA SER A 86 -0.74 -9.52 6.26
C SER A 86 -1.83 -10.03 5.31
N PHE A 87 -2.08 -9.33 4.21
CA PHE A 87 -3.01 -9.79 3.18
C PHE A 87 -2.55 -11.11 2.55
N PHE A 88 -1.28 -11.23 2.17
CA PHE A 88 -0.74 -12.46 1.59
C PHE A 88 -0.75 -13.65 2.57
N LYS A 89 -0.52 -13.39 3.85
CA LYS A 89 -0.62 -14.39 4.94
C LYS A 89 -2.06 -14.92 5.08
N GLU A 90 -3.07 -14.05 4.90
CA GLU A 90 -4.48 -14.44 5.04
C GLU A 90 -5.02 -15.14 3.81
N THR A 91 -4.56 -14.78 2.63
CA THR A 91 -5.10 -15.34 1.38
C THR A 91 -4.76 -16.81 1.24
N LYS A 92 -5.76 -17.60 0.80
CA LYS A 92 -5.59 -19.04 0.46
C LYS A 92 -5.32 -19.25 -1.02
N ILE A 93 -5.17 -18.18 -1.78
CA ILE A 93 -4.98 -18.22 -3.23
C ILE A 93 -3.57 -18.70 -3.54
N LYS A 94 -3.43 -19.52 -4.57
CA LYS A 94 -2.15 -20.14 -4.96
C LYS A 94 -1.51 -19.50 -6.19
N GLU A 95 -2.26 -18.70 -6.92
CA GLU A 95 -1.79 -18.03 -8.13
C GLU A 95 -2.08 -16.53 -8.06
N CYS A 96 -1.08 -15.73 -8.41
CA CYS A 96 -1.14 -14.27 -8.37
C CYS A 96 -0.69 -13.70 -9.71
N VAL A 97 -1.41 -12.71 -10.19
CA VAL A 97 -1.05 -11.90 -11.35
C VAL A 97 -0.69 -10.50 -10.86
N ILE A 98 0.51 -10.04 -11.19
CA ILE A 98 0.98 -8.70 -10.85
C ILE A 98 1.15 -7.89 -12.13
N TYR A 99 0.42 -6.80 -12.25
CA TYR A 99 0.62 -5.84 -13.33
C TYR A 99 1.88 -5.01 -13.08
N SER A 100 2.90 -5.25 -13.89
CA SER A 100 4.24 -4.66 -13.76
C SER A 100 4.44 -3.45 -14.66
N PRO A 101 5.32 -2.54 -14.28
CA PRO A 101 6.11 -2.47 -13.03
C PRO A 101 5.23 -2.28 -11.79
N ALA A 102 5.66 -2.86 -10.65
CA ALA A 102 4.95 -2.73 -9.38
C ALA A 102 5.96 -2.72 -8.21
N TYR A 103 5.50 -2.35 -7.04
CA TYR A 103 6.30 -2.36 -5.82
C TYR A 103 6.86 -3.76 -5.54
N LEU A 104 8.16 -3.87 -5.28
CA LEU A 104 8.87 -5.15 -5.16
C LEU A 104 8.36 -6.02 -4.02
N GLU A 105 7.75 -5.44 -2.98
CA GLU A 105 7.22 -6.19 -1.84
C GLU A 105 6.07 -7.12 -2.23
N TYR A 106 5.34 -6.86 -3.32
CA TYR A 106 4.33 -7.80 -3.84
C TYR A 106 4.96 -9.12 -4.28
N LYS A 107 6.04 -9.03 -5.08
CA LYS A 107 6.80 -10.21 -5.51
C LYS A 107 7.42 -10.94 -4.34
N LYS A 108 7.95 -10.20 -3.37
CA LYS A 108 8.57 -10.75 -2.17
C LYS A 108 7.55 -11.47 -1.29
N ALA A 109 6.40 -10.85 -1.03
CA ALA A 109 5.30 -11.45 -0.28
C ALA A 109 4.80 -12.74 -0.96
N ALA A 110 4.54 -12.70 -2.28
CA ALA A 110 4.13 -13.88 -3.02
C ALA A 110 5.14 -15.03 -2.88
N LYS A 111 6.45 -14.75 -2.96
CA LYS A 111 7.50 -15.74 -2.74
C LYS A 111 7.50 -16.30 -1.32
N VAL A 112 7.38 -15.45 -0.29
CA VAL A 112 7.38 -15.86 1.13
C VAL A 112 6.20 -16.78 1.45
N PHE A 113 5.03 -16.50 0.86
CA PHE A 113 3.82 -17.31 1.08
C PHE A 113 3.59 -18.39 0.02
N ASN A 114 4.62 -18.71 -0.80
CA ASN A 114 4.57 -19.77 -1.82
C ASN A 114 3.40 -19.63 -2.80
N ILE A 115 3.13 -18.39 -3.25
CA ILE A 115 2.11 -18.09 -4.25
C ILE A 115 2.80 -17.95 -5.60
N LYS A 116 2.36 -18.77 -6.58
CA LYS A 116 2.87 -18.72 -7.96
C LYS A 116 2.51 -17.39 -8.60
N THR A 117 3.50 -16.69 -9.15
CA THR A 117 3.29 -15.34 -9.68
C THR A 117 3.51 -15.30 -11.19
N THR A 118 2.58 -14.66 -11.89
CA THR A 118 2.69 -14.26 -13.29
C THR A 118 2.77 -12.74 -13.36
N PHE A 119 3.65 -12.22 -14.20
CA PHE A 119 3.79 -10.78 -14.41
C PHE A 119 3.18 -10.41 -15.76
N ILE A 120 2.36 -9.37 -15.77
CA ILE A 120 1.80 -8.74 -16.97
C ILE A 120 2.50 -7.39 -17.13
N ASN A 121 3.09 -7.15 -18.30
CA ASN A 121 3.62 -5.83 -18.62
C ASN A 121 2.47 -4.91 -19.06
N ARG A 122 2.04 -4.02 -18.15
CA ARG A 122 0.89 -3.12 -18.42
C ARG A 122 1.12 -2.12 -19.56
N PHE A 123 2.34 -2.01 -20.08
CA PHE A 123 2.65 -1.11 -21.19
C PHE A 123 2.56 -1.79 -22.55
N SER A 124 2.65 -3.11 -22.61
CA SER A 124 2.73 -3.86 -23.87
C SER A 124 1.72 -5.00 -23.98
N ASP A 125 1.18 -5.52 -22.88
CA ASP A 125 0.28 -6.66 -22.90
C ASP A 125 -1.17 -6.19 -23.06
N GLU A 126 -1.66 -6.14 -24.30
CA GLU A 126 -3.01 -5.67 -24.62
C GLU A 126 -4.10 -6.64 -24.14
N ASN A 127 -3.87 -7.96 -24.23
CA ASN A 127 -4.82 -9.01 -23.89
C ASN A 127 -4.22 -10.07 -22.96
N PRO A 128 -3.93 -9.74 -21.71
CA PRO A 128 -3.28 -10.67 -20.80
C PRO A 128 -4.19 -11.83 -20.41
N THR A 129 -3.65 -13.05 -20.43
CA THR A 129 -4.37 -14.22 -19.94
C THR A 129 -4.37 -14.24 -18.42
N ILE A 130 -5.56 -14.16 -17.82
CA ILE A 130 -5.77 -14.22 -16.38
C ILE A 130 -6.53 -15.51 -16.06
N LYS A 131 -5.99 -16.29 -15.12
CA LYS A 131 -6.67 -17.50 -14.64
C LYS A 131 -7.82 -17.17 -13.72
N GLU A 132 -8.85 -18.00 -13.77
CA GLU A 132 -9.95 -17.92 -12.83
C GLU A 132 -9.51 -18.13 -11.37
N ASN A 133 -10.18 -17.47 -10.45
CA ASN A 133 -9.95 -17.54 -9.01
C ASN A 133 -8.53 -17.13 -8.57
N SER A 134 -7.74 -16.46 -9.44
CA SER A 134 -6.43 -15.93 -9.09
C SER A 134 -6.54 -14.65 -8.28
N LEU A 135 -5.42 -14.25 -7.66
CA LEU A 135 -5.23 -12.91 -7.11
C LEU A 135 -4.72 -12.00 -8.21
N VAL A 136 -5.34 -10.84 -8.38
CA VAL A 136 -4.86 -9.77 -9.27
C VAL A 136 -4.40 -8.60 -8.44
N ILE A 137 -3.18 -8.12 -8.71
CA ILE A 137 -2.59 -6.93 -8.07
C ILE A 137 -2.38 -5.85 -9.12
N PHE A 138 -2.95 -4.68 -8.85
CA PHE A 138 -2.81 -3.51 -9.69
C PHE A 138 -2.56 -2.26 -8.84
N VAL A 139 -1.56 -1.45 -9.22
CA VAL A 139 -1.22 -0.17 -8.56
C VAL A 139 -1.86 0.97 -9.35
N ASN A 140 -2.71 1.77 -8.71
CA ASN A 140 -3.47 2.83 -9.40
C ASN A 140 -3.73 4.06 -8.48
N PRO A 141 -3.14 5.23 -8.72
CA PRO A 141 -2.17 5.55 -9.80
C PRO A 141 -0.90 4.71 -9.71
N SER A 142 -0.30 4.46 -10.86
CA SER A 142 0.83 3.54 -10.94
C SER A 142 2.18 4.24 -10.79
N THR A 143 3.20 3.48 -10.45
CA THR A 143 4.60 3.90 -10.44
C THR A 143 5.40 2.94 -11.33
N PRO A 144 6.37 3.41 -12.12
CA PRO A 144 6.99 4.74 -12.11
C PRO A 144 6.34 5.80 -13.02
N ASP A 145 5.31 5.47 -13.78
CA ASP A 145 4.72 6.32 -14.82
C ASP A 145 3.75 7.39 -14.30
N GLY A 146 3.30 7.31 -13.03
CA GLY A 146 2.36 8.25 -12.42
C GLY A 146 0.94 8.23 -13.02
N ARG A 147 0.66 7.29 -13.92
CA ARG A 147 -0.60 7.24 -14.67
C ARG A 147 -1.74 6.69 -13.82
N PHE A 148 -2.89 7.34 -13.89
CA PHE A 148 -4.16 6.79 -13.43
C PHE A 148 -4.86 6.05 -14.57
N TYR A 149 -5.17 4.79 -14.35
CA TYR A 149 -5.83 3.92 -15.33
C TYR A 149 -7.33 3.85 -15.05
N ASN A 150 -8.15 3.95 -16.09
CA ASN A 150 -9.55 3.52 -15.98
C ASN A 150 -9.57 1.99 -15.91
N LEU A 151 -10.15 1.46 -14.84
CA LEU A 151 -10.18 0.03 -14.59
C LEU A 151 -11.47 -0.66 -15.03
N ASP A 152 -12.43 0.05 -15.65
CA ASP A 152 -13.77 -0.50 -15.91
C ASP A 152 -13.74 -1.81 -16.70
N ASP A 153 -12.98 -1.87 -17.79
CA ASP A 153 -12.88 -3.07 -18.61
C ASP A 153 -12.05 -4.19 -17.94
N LEU A 154 -10.97 -3.81 -17.27
CA LEU A 154 -10.17 -4.78 -16.51
C LEU A 154 -10.98 -5.37 -15.35
N LEU A 155 -11.76 -4.56 -14.66
CA LEU A 155 -12.64 -5.02 -13.57
C LEU A 155 -13.69 -6.02 -14.07
N LYS A 156 -14.31 -5.79 -15.22
CA LYS A 156 -15.23 -6.76 -15.83
C LYS A 156 -14.57 -8.12 -16.00
N ILE A 157 -13.38 -8.15 -16.63
CA ILE A 157 -12.61 -9.36 -16.86
C ILE A 157 -12.26 -10.06 -15.53
N TRP A 158 -11.77 -9.30 -14.53
CA TRP A 158 -11.37 -9.88 -13.25
C TRP A 158 -12.55 -10.41 -12.44
N ILE A 159 -13.70 -9.72 -12.50
CA ILE A 159 -14.94 -10.13 -11.83
C ILE A 159 -15.53 -11.37 -12.50
N GLU A 160 -15.61 -11.42 -13.84
CA GLU A 160 -16.07 -12.57 -14.60
C GLU A 160 -15.23 -13.83 -14.32
N LYS A 161 -13.90 -13.64 -14.17
CA LYS A 161 -12.97 -14.71 -13.77
C LYS A 161 -12.95 -15.00 -12.26
N ASN A 162 -13.87 -14.39 -11.49
CA ASN A 162 -13.99 -14.59 -10.05
C ASN A 162 -12.68 -14.34 -9.27
N CYS A 163 -11.83 -13.42 -9.75
CA CYS A 163 -10.54 -13.10 -9.16
C CYS A 163 -10.71 -12.41 -7.80
N THR A 164 -9.75 -12.58 -6.91
CA THR A 164 -9.54 -11.65 -5.80
C THR A 164 -8.76 -10.46 -6.32
N ILE A 165 -9.25 -9.26 -6.08
CA ILE A 165 -8.69 -8.03 -6.63
C ILE A 165 -8.06 -7.23 -5.49
N PHE A 166 -6.78 -6.89 -5.64
CA PHE A 166 -6.04 -6.03 -4.71
C PHE A 166 -5.54 -4.80 -5.47
N ILE A 167 -6.15 -3.66 -5.18
CA ILE A 167 -5.78 -2.37 -5.79
C ILE A 167 -4.95 -1.57 -4.79
N ASP A 168 -3.74 -1.20 -5.21
CA ASP A 168 -2.87 -0.33 -4.42
C ASP A 168 -3.10 1.14 -4.82
N GLU A 169 -3.75 1.87 -3.96
CA GLU A 169 -4.02 3.30 -4.12
C GLU A 169 -3.08 4.17 -3.27
N SER A 170 -1.84 3.74 -3.04
CA SER A 170 -0.86 4.49 -2.24
C SER A 170 -0.53 5.88 -2.78
N PHE A 171 -0.82 6.12 -4.06
CA PHE A 171 -0.58 7.40 -4.74
C PHE A 171 -1.85 8.16 -5.12
N LEU A 172 -3.04 7.65 -4.76
CA LEU A 172 -4.31 8.24 -5.16
C LEU A 172 -4.49 9.67 -4.63
N GLU A 173 -3.99 9.93 -3.40
CA GLU A 173 -4.08 11.25 -2.76
C GLU A 173 -3.34 12.36 -3.54
N PHE A 174 -2.42 12.03 -4.46
CA PHE A 174 -1.77 12.99 -5.37
C PHE A 174 -2.67 13.38 -6.56
N SER A 175 -3.88 12.86 -6.64
CA SER A 175 -4.82 13.11 -7.74
C SER A 175 -6.21 13.44 -7.20
N GLU A 176 -7.05 14.03 -8.06
CA GLU A 176 -8.47 14.29 -7.78
C GLU A 176 -9.36 13.09 -8.15
N LYS A 177 -8.76 11.92 -8.38
CA LYS A 177 -9.49 10.73 -8.81
C LYS A 177 -10.20 10.05 -7.65
N THR A 178 -11.33 9.43 -7.96
CA THR A 178 -12.14 8.71 -6.98
C THR A 178 -11.57 7.33 -6.69
N SER A 179 -11.54 6.95 -5.40
CA SER A 179 -11.14 5.63 -4.95
C SER A 179 -12.13 4.56 -5.40
N ILE A 180 -11.60 3.38 -5.74
CA ILE A 180 -12.42 2.19 -6.02
C ILE A 180 -13.03 1.58 -4.74
N SER A 181 -12.71 2.09 -3.58
CA SER A 181 -13.23 1.60 -2.29
C SER A 181 -14.76 1.64 -2.20
N ASN A 182 -15.44 2.46 -2.99
CA ASN A 182 -16.90 2.48 -3.11
C ASN A 182 -17.50 1.15 -3.61
N MET A 183 -16.67 0.26 -4.16
CA MET A 183 -17.08 -1.05 -4.68
C MET A 183 -16.85 -2.22 -3.70
N ILE A 184 -16.21 -2.03 -2.54
CA ILE A 184 -15.88 -3.13 -1.60
C ILE A 184 -17.07 -3.94 -1.12
N ASN A 185 -18.25 -3.34 -1.10
CA ASN A 185 -19.50 -4.02 -0.75
C ASN A 185 -20.24 -4.61 -1.96
N LYS A 186 -19.96 -4.10 -3.16
CA LYS A 186 -20.52 -4.62 -4.42
C LYS A 186 -19.76 -5.87 -4.85
N TYR A 187 -18.43 -5.81 -4.84
CA TYR A 187 -17.59 -6.97 -5.14
C TYR A 187 -16.86 -7.47 -3.90
N LYS A 188 -17.29 -8.62 -3.37
CA LYS A 188 -16.86 -9.15 -2.07
C LYS A 188 -15.39 -9.60 -2.01
N LYS A 189 -14.71 -9.69 -3.16
CA LYS A 189 -13.29 -10.08 -3.25
C LYS A 189 -12.37 -8.89 -3.56
N LEU A 190 -12.84 -7.65 -3.34
CA LEU A 190 -12.05 -6.43 -3.52
C LEU A 190 -11.38 -6.01 -2.22
N TYR A 191 -10.09 -5.72 -2.33
CA TYR A 191 -9.25 -5.11 -1.29
C TYR A 191 -8.56 -3.88 -1.87
N VAL A 192 -8.48 -2.82 -1.08
CA VAL A 192 -7.84 -1.57 -1.48
C VAL A 192 -6.79 -1.19 -0.43
N LEU A 193 -5.54 -1.04 -0.86
CA LEU A 193 -4.45 -0.58 -0.01
C LEU A 193 -4.37 0.96 -0.06
N LYS A 194 -4.25 1.58 1.10
CA LYS A 194 -3.91 2.99 1.27
C LYS A 194 -2.61 3.10 2.05
N SER A 195 -1.71 3.98 1.61
CA SER A 195 -0.47 4.28 2.33
C SER A 195 -0.42 5.77 2.65
N LEU A 196 -0.37 6.12 3.92
CA LEU A 196 -0.30 7.52 4.34
C LEU A 196 1.13 8.08 4.30
N THR A 197 2.12 7.27 3.94
CA THR A 197 3.53 7.64 4.03
C THR A 197 4.00 8.57 2.91
N LYS A 198 3.37 8.53 1.75
CA LYS A 198 3.86 9.24 0.55
C LYS A 198 3.33 10.68 0.48
N PHE A 199 2.03 10.82 0.38
CA PHE A 199 1.37 12.12 0.23
C PHE A 199 1.59 13.02 1.44
N TYR A 200 1.51 12.48 2.65
CA TYR A 200 1.65 13.24 3.90
C TYR A 200 3.11 13.46 4.33
N SER A 201 4.08 13.15 3.47
CA SER A 201 5.52 13.30 3.80
C SER A 201 5.90 12.63 5.13
N SER A 202 5.33 11.47 5.41
CA SER A 202 5.40 10.78 6.70
C SER A 202 5.97 9.37 6.59
N ALA A 203 7.02 9.19 5.77
CA ALA A 203 7.62 7.87 5.56
C ALA A 203 8.23 7.27 6.84
N GLY A 204 8.66 8.11 7.78
CA GLY A 204 9.12 7.69 9.11
C GLY A 204 7.98 7.27 10.04
N ILE A 205 6.78 7.80 9.83
CA ILE A 205 5.55 7.39 10.48
C ILE A 205 4.95 6.23 9.71
N ARG A 206 4.65 5.14 10.39
CA ARG A 206 4.34 3.88 9.73
C ARG A 206 2.84 3.58 9.76
N LEU A 207 2.06 4.12 8.78
CA LEU A 207 0.65 3.78 8.65
C LEU A 207 0.28 3.35 7.24
N GLY A 208 -0.25 2.13 7.13
CA GLY A 208 -0.92 1.56 5.98
C GLY A 208 -2.32 1.08 6.36
N ILE A 209 -3.23 1.03 5.40
CA ILE A 209 -4.62 0.68 5.64
C ILE A 209 -5.09 -0.25 4.52
N ILE A 210 -5.81 -1.31 4.87
CA ILE A 210 -6.59 -2.10 3.91
C ILE A 210 -8.06 -1.78 4.10
N LEU A 211 -8.72 -1.45 3.01
CA LEU A 211 -10.17 -1.30 2.92
C LEU A 211 -10.75 -2.53 2.23
N SER A 212 -11.80 -3.11 2.79
CA SER A 212 -12.58 -4.20 2.20
C SER A 212 -13.92 -4.33 2.92
N ASN A 213 -14.78 -5.24 2.50
CA ASN A 213 -16.01 -5.50 3.25
C ASN A 213 -15.71 -6.08 4.65
N LYS A 214 -16.65 -5.90 5.58
CA LYS A 214 -16.52 -6.29 6.98
C LYS A 214 -16.01 -7.73 7.17
N LYS A 215 -16.51 -8.69 6.38
CA LYS A 215 -16.13 -10.11 6.51
C LYS A 215 -14.65 -10.35 6.21
N ASN A 216 -14.13 -9.67 5.19
CA ASN A 216 -12.72 -9.75 4.81
C ASN A 216 -11.81 -9.10 5.85
N ILE A 217 -12.22 -7.93 6.36
CA ILE A 217 -11.46 -7.22 7.39
C ILE A 217 -11.39 -8.03 8.68
N LEU A 218 -12.49 -8.64 9.12
CA LEU A 218 -12.47 -9.49 10.31
C LEU A 218 -11.47 -10.65 10.18
N LYS A 219 -11.42 -11.33 9.02
CA LYS A 219 -10.46 -12.43 8.79
C LYS A 219 -8.99 -11.98 8.88
N ILE A 220 -8.70 -10.78 8.37
CA ILE A 220 -7.36 -10.22 8.50
C ILE A 220 -7.07 -9.90 9.97
N LYS A 221 -7.98 -9.18 10.61
CA LYS A 221 -7.86 -8.69 11.98
C LYS A 221 -7.63 -9.82 13.00
N GLU A 222 -8.32 -10.95 12.84
CA GLU A 222 -8.17 -12.14 13.70
C GLU A 222 -6.73 -12.69 13.75
N LYS A 223 -5.90 -12.40 12.73
CA LYS A 223 -4.52 -12.89 12.62
C LYS A 223 -3.47 -11.82 12.87
N GLU A 224 -3.90 -10.62 13.18
CA GLU A 224 -3.00 -9.49 13.43
C GLU A 224 -2.78 -9.26 14.94
N PRO A 225 -1.59 -8.76 15.31
CA PRO A 225 -1.37 -8.28 16.68
C PRO A 225 -2.36 -7.19 17.07
N ILE A 226 -2.71 -7.14 18.36
CA ILE A 226 -3.62 -6.11 18.89
C ILE A 226 -2.95 -4.74 18.79
N TRP A 227 -1.70 -4.64 19.27
CA TRP A 227 -0.91 -3.39 19.29
C TRP A 227 0.15 -3.44 18.20
N LYS A 228 -0.09 -2.78 17.10
CA LYS A 228 0.77 -2.83 15.90
C LYS A 228 1.22 -1.45 15.41
N ILE A 229 0.69 -0.39 15.99
CA ILE A 229 1.03 1.00 15.69
C ILE A 229 1.36 1.69 17.00
N SER A 230 2.44 2.47 17.00
CA SER A 230 2.85 3.21 18.20
C SER A 230 1.93 4.40 18.49
N GLU A 231 1.99 4.90 19.74
CA GLU A 231 1.31 6.14 20.13
C GLU A 231 1.77 7.33 19.27
N PHE A 232 3.06 7.36 18.91
CA PHE A 232 3.60 8.38 18.00
C PHE A 232 2.95 8.33 16.62
N ASP A 233 2.83 7.15 16.03
CA ASP A 233 2.27 6.99 14.69
C ASP A 233 0.80 7.41 14.65
N GLN A 234 0.00 7.02 15.64
CA GLN A 234 -1.43 7.38 15.68
C GLN A 234 -1.68 8.85 15.98
N THR A 235 -0.82 9.49 16.80
CA THR A 235 -0.98 10.91 17.16
C THR A 235 -0.58 11.84 16.01
N TYR A 236 0.36 11.41 15.15
CA TYR A 236 0.78 12.18 13.99
C TYR A 236 -0.34 12.34 12.95
N ILE A 237 -1.25 11.41 12.84
CA ILE A 237 -2.27 11.29 11.78
C ILE A 237 -3.58 11.95 12.18
#